data_b4cec9ef5a1e89340bc8d5852da7a26b
#
_entry.id   b4cec9ef5a1e89340bc8d5852da7a26b
#
_cell.length_a   1.000
_cell.length_b   1.000
_cell.length_c   1.000
_cell.angle_alpha   90.00
_cell.angle_beta   90.00
_cell.angle_gamma   90.00
#
_symmetry.space_group_name_H-M   'P 1'
#
loop_
_entity.id
_entity.type
_entity.pdbx_description
1 polymer ?
#
loop_
_entity_poly.entity_id
_entity_poly.type
_entity_poly.pdbx_seq_one_letter_code
_entity_poly.pdbx_strand_id
1 'polypeptide(L)'
;HNDAMNRKSKKGIRSLGFEQNIGAYDKYAFCALASSETNCKEFLRPYLAEAVASVCGDDVELCAVCVAKGMEFLNAPYETIQKVTEDLVRSDGERYCFSKSQEEVDTLLWEAQLKYVFPLVENYRRYFVKKYYDFIKAVLPINNGYGDQVMVPEEAELGNLMYLVERGGIPVSAEESMELKRYRKARNELAHMNLLSNEELCVILKAGKHKTASD
;
A
#
# COMPACT_ATOMS: atom_id res chain seq x y z
N HIS A 1 -1.31 30.76 0.98
CA HIS A 1 -2.43 30.75 1.95
C HIS A 1 -1.96 31.15 3.35
N ASN A 2 -0.78 30.72 3.82
CA ASN A 2 -0.27 31.03 5.15
C ASN A 2 -0.03 32.54 5.37
N ASP A 3 0.48 33.27 4.39
CA ASP A 3 0.69 34.70 4.49
C ASP A 3 -0.60 35.53 4.53
N ALA A 4 -1.69 35.02 3.95
CA ALA A 4 -3.00 35.67 4.02
C ALA A 4 -3.67 35.47 5.39
N MET A 5 -3.36 34.37 6.08
CA MET A 5 -3.88 34.05 7.42
C MET A 5 -3.13 34.79 8.55
N ASN A 6 -1.86 35.15 8.33
CA ASN A 6 -1.05 35.94 9.28
C ASN A 6 -1.31 37.46 9.22
N ARG A 7 -2.14 37.94 8.31
CA ARG A 7 -2.55 39.35 8.31
C ARG A 7 -3.53 39.60 9.44
N LYS A 8 -3.16 40.55 10.32
CA LYS A 8 -3.88 41.04 11.49
C LYS A 8 -5.38 40.81 11.41
N SER A 9 -5.92 40.00 12.32
CA SER A 9 -7.36 39.71 12.40
C SER A 9 -8.18 41.00 12.44
N LYS A 10 -9.05 41.21 11.48
CA LYS A 10 -10.14 42.16 11.62
C LYS A 10 -11.00 41.68 12.77
N LYS A 11 -11.46 42.63 13.62
CA LYS A 11 -12.30 42.37 14.79
C LYS A 11 -13.43 41.39 14.42
N GLY A 12 -13.40 40.19 15.00
CA GLY A 12 -14.40 39.13 14.77
C GLY A 12 -13.95 37.94 13.90
N ILE A 13 -12.74 37.95 13.31
CA ILE A 13 -12.20 36.81 12.55
C ILE A 13 -11.03 36.19 13.33
N ARG A 14 -11.18 34.97 13.79
CA ARG A 14 -10.06 34.17 14.31
C ARG A 14 -9.37 33.49 13.13
N SER A 15 -8.13 33.87 12.85
CA SER A 15 -7.26 33.09 11.97
C SER A 15 -6.75 31.90 12.79
N LEU A 16 -7.17 30.71 12.44
CA LEU A 16 -6.50 29.49 12.90
C LEU A 16 -5.39 29.20 11.90
N GLY A 17 -4.14 29.46 12.30
CA GLY A 17 -2.99 28.99 11.54
C GLY A 17 -2.92 27.48 11.65
N PHE A 18 -3.04 26.76 10.55
CA PHE A 18 -2.65 25.35 10.45
C PHE A 18 -1.14 25.22 10.27
N GLU A 19 -0.41 26.19 10.80
CA GLU A 19 1.04 26.12 10.81
C GLU A 19 1.45 25.03 11.78
N GLN A 20 2.19 24.06 11.26
CA GLN A 20 2.92 23.05 12.01
C GLN A 20 2.03 21.93 12.59
N ASN A 21 1.97 20.86 11.92
CA ASN A 21 1.51 19.54 12.31
C ASN A 21 0.15 19.09 11.76
N ILE A 22 0.00 19.12 10.46
CA ILE A 22 -0.88 18.13 9.85
C ILE A 22 -0.16 16.78 10.02
N GLY A 23 -0.59 15.98 10.98
CA GLY A 23 -0.03 14.67 11.23
C GLY A 23 -0.16 13.76 10.01
N ALA A 24 0.65 12.72 9.94
CA ALA A 24 0.56 11.73 8.86
C ALA A 24 -0.85 11.16 8.73
N TYR A 25 -1.54 11.00 9.86
CA TYR A 25 -2.94 10.54 9.90
C TYR A 25 -3.91 11.54 9.25
N ASP A 26 -3.75 12.84 9.52
CA ASP A 26 -4.64 13.87 8.96
C ASP A 26 -4.47 13.98 7.43
N LYS A 27 -3.25 13.86 6.94
CA LYS A 27 -2.95 13.82 5.49
C LYS A 27 -3.59 12.61 4.82
N TYR A 28 -3.44 11.45 5.42
CA TYR A 28 -4.10 10.24 4.95
C TYR A 28 -5.63 10.40 4.94
N ALA A 29 -6.21 10.88 6.03
CA ALA A 29 -7.66 11.09 6.14
C ALA A 29 -8.18 12.06 5.06
N PHE A 30 -7.46 13.15 4.82
CA PHE A 30 -7.76 14.09 3.74
C PHE A 30 -7.73 13.39 2.37
N CYS A 31 -6.64 12.67 2.06
CA CYS A 31 -6.52 11.94 0.80
C CYS A 31 -7.57 10.84 0.65
N ALA A 32 -7.92 10.15 1.74
CA ALA A 32 -8.94 9.11 1.74
C ALA A 32 -10.33 9.66 1.41
N LEU A 33 -10.71 10.80 2.02
CA LEU A 33 -11.95 11.50 1.70
C LEU A 33 -11.97 11.97 0.23
N ALA A 34 -10.91 12.62 -0.22
CA ALA A 34 -10.80 13.12 -1.60
C ALA A 34 -10.81 11.98 -2.63
N SER A 35 -10.28 10.80 -2.29
CA SER A 35 -10.25 9.63 -3.19
C SER A 35 -11.64 9.09 -3.54
N SER A 36 -12.68 9.39 -2.73
CA SER A 36 -14.06 8.94 -2.98
C SER A 36 -14.64 9.51 -4.27
N GLU A 37 -14.19 10.68 -4.68
CA GLU A 37 -14.64 11.40 -5.88
C GLU A 37 -13.85 11.02 -7.15
N THR A 38 -12.89 10.08 -7.03
CA THR A 38 -12.03 9.70 -8.15
C THR A 38 -12.56 8.50 -8.92
N ASN A 39 -12.02 8.29 -10.13
CA ASN A 39 -12.24 7.08 -10.93
C ASN A 39 -11.51 5.84 -10.40
N CYS A 40 -10.81 5.95 -9.27
CA CYS A 40 -10.09 4.85 -8.67
C CYS A 40 -11.07 3.79 -8.12
N LYS A 41 -10.76 2.51 -8.36
CA LYS A 41 -11.55 1.39 -7.84
C LYS A 41 -11.60 1.46 -6.31
N GLU A 42 -12.77 1.22 -5.73
CA GLU A 42 -13.01 1.35 -4.28
C GLU A 42 -11.96 0.64 -3.41
N PHE A 43 -11.57 -0.58 -3.78
CA PHE A 43 -10.58 -1.34 -3.02
C PHE A 43 -9.14 -0.80 -3.13
N LEU A 44 -8.85 0.07 -4.12
CA LEU A 44 -7.56 0.75 -4.27
C LEU A 44 -7.51 2.13 -3.61
N ARG A 45 -8.66 2.73 -3.29
CA ARG A 45 -8.71 4.09 -2.71
C ARG A 45 -7.89 4.27 -1.43
N PRO A 46 -7.90 3.33 -0.47
CA PRO A 46 -7.05 3.45 0.71
C PRO A 46 -5.56 3.45 0.37
N TYR A 47 -5.13 2.62 -0.59
CA TYR A 47 -3.75 2.61 -1.06
C TYR A 47 -3.40 3.90 -1.82
N LEU A 48 -4.29 4.40 -2.69
CA LEU A 48 -4.11 5.69 -3.36
C LEU A 48 -3.91 6.81 -2.35
N ALA A 49 -4.74 6.86 -1.31
CA ALA A 49 -4.65 7.88 -0.26
C ALA A 49 -3.30 7.83 0.47
N GLU A 50 -2.84 6.64 0.83
CA GLU A 50 -1.55 6.45 1.50
C GLU A 50 -0.39 6.82 0.59
N ALA A 51 -0.39 6.36 -0.66
CA ALA A 51 0.66 6.64 -1.63
C ALA A 51 0.80 8.15 -1.87
N VAL A 52 -0.31 8.84 -2.10
CA VAL A 52 -0.31 10.29 -2.29
C VAL A 52 0.15 11.02 -1.03
N ALA A 53 -0.38 10.68 0.14
CA ALA A 53 -0.02 11.32 1.41
C ALA A 53 1.49 11.13 1.74
N SER A 54 2.05 9.96 1.42
CA SER A 54 3.48 9.69 1.63
C SER A 54 4.36 10.48 0.67
N VAL A 55 4.01 10.51 -0.61
CA VAL A 55 4.84 11.12 -1.66
C VAL A 55 4.75 12.65 -1.65
N CYS A 56 3.54 13.22 -1.51
CA CYS A 56 3.34 14.67 -1.52
C CYS A 56 3.73 15.33 -0.19
N GLY A 57 3.87 14.57 0.89
CA GLY A 57 4.33 15.08 2.18
C GLY A 57 3.35 16.09 2.79
N ASP A 58 3.86 17.25 3.22
CA ASP A 58 3.06 18.27 3.94
C ASP A 58 2.30 19.23 3.01
N ASP A 59 2.44 19.06 1.70
CA ASP A 59 1.75 19.88 0.71
C ASP A 59 0.34 19.38 0.43
N VAL A 60 -0.64 19.92 1.15
CA VAL A 60 -2.06 19.53 1.03
C VAL A 60 -2.66 19.89 -0.34
N GLU A 61 -2.23 20.99 -0.96
CA GLU A 61 -2.69 21.34 -2.31
C GLU A 61 -2.19 20.35 -3.33
N LEU A 62 -0.92 19.95 -3.23
CA LEU A 62 -0.35 18.89 -4.07
C LEU A 62 -1.05 17.55 -3.83
N CYS A 63 -1.33 17.19 -2.57
CA CYS A 63 -2.13 16.02 -2.24
C CYS A 63 -3.49 16.04 -2.94
N ALA A 64 -4.22 17.16 -2.88
CA ALA A 64 -5.53 17.28 -3.51
C ALA A 64 -5.49 17.04 -5.01
N VAL A 65 -4.51 17.64 -5.70
CA VAL A 65 -4.36 17.50 -7.14
C VAL A 65 -3.93 16.08 -7.52
N CYS A 66 -2.98 15.49 -6.79
CA CYS A 66 -2.50 14.13 -7.07
C CYS A 66 -3.58 13.07 -6.80
N VAL A 67 -4.36 13.20 -5.72
CA VAL A 67 -5.49 12.28 -5.47
C VAL A 67 -6.52 12.35 -6.59
N ALA A 68 -6.83 13.55 -7.09
CA ALA A 68 -7.79 13.74 -8.19
C ALA A 68 -7.37 13.03 -9.49
N LYS A 69 -6.06 12.75 -9.67
CA LYS A 69 -5.54 11.97 -10.79
C LYS A 69 -5.91 10.47 -10.70
N GLY A 70 -6.23 9.97 -9.52
CA GLY A 70 -6.71 8.60 -9.32
C GLY A 70 -5.79 7.54 -9.93
N MET A 71 -6.30 6.80 -10.93
CA MET A 71 -5.53 5.75 -11.60
C MET A 71 -4.33 6.28 -12.39
N GLU A 72 -4.35 7.51 -12.91
CA GLU A 72 -3.21 8.13 -13.58
C GLU A 72 -2.01 8.22 -12.62
N PHE A 73 -2.26 8.70 -11.39
CA PHE A 73 -1.23 8.75 -10.35
C PHE A 73 -0.71 7.35 -10.00
N LEU A 74 -1.57 6.36 -9.81
CA LEU A 74 -1.12 5.01 -9.46
C LEU A 74 -0.29 4.34 -10.57
N ASN A 75 -0.58 4.66 -11.84
CA ASN A 75 0.15 4.08 -12.98
C ASN A 75 1.53 4.69 -13.19
N ALA A 76 1.70 5.97 -12.91
CA ALA A 76 2.94 6.71 -13.15
C ALA A 76 3.08 7.83 -12.09
N PRO A 77 3.38 7.49 -10.81
CA PRO A 77 3.36 8.45 -9.72
C PRO A 77 4.35 9.61 -9.91
N TYR A 78 5.59 9.28 -10.24
CA TYR A 78 6.65 10.27 -10.39
C TYR A 78 6.38 11.24 -11.55
N GLU A 79 6.05 10.71 -12.72
CA GLU A 79 5.73 11.50 -13.92
C GLU A 79 4.48 12.36 -13.71
N THR A 80 3.47 11.82 -13.00
CA THR A 80 2.24 12.55 -12.69
C THR A 80 2.53 13.75 -11.80
N ILE A 81 3.37 13.58 -10.77
CA ILE A 81 3.74 14.69 -9.88
C ILE A 81 4.56 15.73 -10.61
N GLN A 82 5.55 15.33 -11.40
CA GLN A 82 6.35 16.26 -12.19
C GLN A 82 5.45 17.12 -13.10
N LYS A 83 4.56 16.48 -13.86
CA LYS A 83 3.63 17.17 -14.73
C LYS A 83 2.72 18.14 -13.94
N VAL A 84 2.19 17.70 -12.82
CA VAL A 84 1.34 18.56 -11.97
C VAL A 84 2.11 19.78 -11.48
N THR A 85 3.35 19.61 -11.04
CA THR A 85 4.16 20.71 -10.50
C THR A 85 4.69 21.67 -11.58
N GLU A 86 4.79 21.24 -12.83
CA GLU A 86 5.16 22.10 -13.96
C GLU A 86 3.97 22.96 -14.44
N ASP A 87 2.78 22.36 -14.51
CA ASP A 87 1.61 22.96 -15.17
C ASP A 87 0.77 23.83 -14.23
N LEU A 88 0.84 23.61 -12.92
CA LEU A 88 -0.06 24.25 -11.95
C LEU A 88 0.66 25.22 -11.03
N VAL A 89 -0.04 26.29 -10.71
CA VAL A 89 0.37 27.30 -9.73
C VAL A 89 -0.46 27.11 -8.48
N ARG A 90 0.16 27.27 -7.31
CA ARG A 90 -0.50 27.20 -6.01
C ARG A 90 -1.50 28.33 -5.83
N SER A 91 -2.42 28.16 -4.89
CA SER A 91 -3.45 29.17 -4.58
C SER A 91 -2.90 30.51 -4.09
N ASP A 92 -1.67 30.54 -3.57
CA ASP A 92 -0.94 31.76 -3.18
C ASP A 92 -0.18 32.43 -4.34
N GLY A 93 -0.18 31.83 -5.53
CA GLY A 93 0.52 32.32 -6.72
C GLY A 93 1.96 31.82 -6.85
N GLU A 94 2.47 31.05 -5.89
CA GLU A 94 3.78 30.42 -5.98
C GLU A 94 3.74 29.15 -6.85
N ARG A 95 4.87 28.77 -7.40
CA ARG A 95 5.00 27.49 -8.12
C ARG A 95 5.20 26.35 -7.14
N TYR A 96 4.70 25.18 -7.50
CA TYR A 96 5.01 23.97 -6.76
C TYR A 96 6.53 23.71 -6.80
N CYS A 97 7.05 23.21 -5.68
CA CYS A 97 8.43 22.74 -5.60
C CYS A 97 8.41 21.27 -5.18
N PHE A 98 8.69 20.40 -6.13
CA PHE A 98 8.83 18.97 -5.88
C PHE A 98 10.28 18.57 -6.13
N SER A 99 11.00 18.26 -5.06
CA SER A 99 12.44 18.03 -5.09
C SER A 99 12.86 16.57 -4.91
N LYS A 100 11.90 15.66 -4.67
CA LYS A 100 12.22 14.24 -4.50
C LYS A 100 12.63 13.62 -5.84
N SER A 101 13.65 12.76 -5.81
CA SER A 101 14.03 11.90 -6.92
C SER A 101 13.03 10.77 -7.13
N GLN A 102 13.11 10.10 -8.27
CA GLN A 102 12.29 8.91 -8.52
C GLN A 102 12.56 7.82 -7.48
N GLU A 103 13.81 7.60 -7.10
CA GLU A 103 14.19 6.60 -6.10
C GLU A 103 13.57 6.89 -4.72
N GLU A 104 13.51 8.16 -4.31
CA GLU A 104 12.83 8.55 -3.07
C GLU A 104 11.32 8.32 -3.17
N VAL A 105 10.71 8.61 -4.31
CA VAL A 105 9.29 8.34 -4.55
C VAL A 105 9.01 6.83 -4.52
N ASP A 106 9.84 6.03 -5.19
CA ASP A 106 9.70 4.57 -5.21
C ASP A 106 9.84 3.97 -3.80
N THR A 107 10.74 4.50 -2.98
CA THR A 107 10.88 4.10 -1.58
C THR A 107 9.61 4.38 -0.77
N LEU A 108 9.02 5.57 -0.91
CA LEU A 108 7.79 5.95 -0.22
C LEU A 108 6.58 5.11 -0.69
N LEU A 109 6.53 4.78 -1.98
CA LEU A 109 5.51 3.89 -2.53
C LEU A 109 5.67 2.46 -2.03
N TRP A 110 6.91 1.97 -1.91
CA TRP A 110 7.20 0.67 -1.34
C TRP A 110 6.76 0.59 0.14
N GLU A 111 7.03 1.62 0.94
CA GLU A 111 6.54 1.71 2.31
C GLU A 111 4.99 1.69 2.38
N ALA A 112 4.33 2.41 1.48
CA ALA A 112 2.88 2.37 1.36
C ALA A 112 2.37 0.97 0.97
N GLN A 113 3.05 0.28 0.05
CA GLN A 113 2.71 -1.09 -0.32
C GLN A 113 2.92 -2.06 0.84
N LEU A 114 4.02 -1.96 1.59
CA LEU A 114 4.24 -2.76 2.79
C LEU A 114 3.07 -2.64 3.76
N LYS A 115 2.63 -1.42 4.03
CA LYS A 115 1.55 -1.13 4.97
C LYS A 115 0.22 -1.80 4.59
N TYR A 116 -0.10 -1.86 3.29
CA TYR A 116 -1.37 -2.41 2.81
C TYR A 116 -1.31 -3.89 2.42
N VAL A 117 -0.20 -4.33 1.86
CA VAL A 117 -0.09 -5.69 1.30
C VAL A 117 0.39 -6.69 2.33
N PHE A 118 1.35 -6.32 3.17
CA PHE A 118 1.96 -7.27 4.10
C PHE A 118 0.97 -7.89 5.10
N PRO A 119 0.03 -7.13 5.69
CA PRO A 119 -1.03 -7.70 6.52
C PRO A 119 -1.91 -8.72 5.78
N LEU A 120 -2.19 -8.48 4.48
CA LEU A 120 -2.98 -9.42 3.68
C LEU A 120 -2.21 -10.70 3.36
N VAL A 121 -0.91 -10.58 3.10
CA VAL A 121 -0.01 -11.72 2.91
C VAL A 121 0.01 -12.60 4.16
N GLU A 122 0.16 -11.99 5.33
CA GLU A 122 0.20 -12.73 6.60
C GLU A 122 -1.16 -13.35 6.96
N ASN A 123 -2.25 -12.64 6.73
CA ASN A 123 -3.59 -13.18 6.92
C ASN A 123 -3.85 -14.37 5.99
N TYR A 124 -3.42 -14.29 4.73
CA TYR A 124 -3.51 -15.41 3.80
C TYR A 124 -2.67 -16.59 4.26
N ARG A 125 -1.43 -16.39 4.71
CA ARG A 125 -0.56 -17.44 5.25
C ARG A 125 -1.25 -18.19 6.41
N ARG A 126 -1.77 -17.44 7.39
CA ARG A 126 -2.48 -18.00 8.55
C ARG A 126 -3.72 -18.78 8.13
N TYR A 127 -4.52 -18.23 7.22
CA TYR A 127 -5.67 -18.92 6.66
C TYR A 127 -5.28 -20.24 6.01
N PHE A 128 -4.25 -20.24 5.17
CA PHE A 128 -3.77 -21.43 4.47
C PHE A 128 -3.25 -22.48 5.46
N VAL A 129 -2.46 -22.09 6.44
CA VAL A 129 -1.97 -22.98 7.50
C VAL A 129 -3.13 -23.60 8.28
N LYS A 130 -4.10 -22.78 8.70
CA LYS A 130 -5.29 -23.27 9.41
C LYS A 130 -6.10 -24.28 8.58
N LYS A 131 -6.31 -23.98 7.29
CA LYS A 131 -7.06 -24.82 6.36
C LYS A 131 -6.43 -26.18 6.14
N TYR A 132 -5.10 -26.22 6.03
CA TYR A 132 -4.34 -27.43 5.72
C TYR A 132 -3.51 -27.97 6.88
N TYR A 133 -3.90 -27.63 8.10
CA TYR A 133 -3.15 -27.89 9.33
C TYR A 133 -2.69 -29.35 9.45
N ASP A 134 -3.59 -30.32 9.30
CA ASP A 134 -3.29 -31.74 9.46
C ASP A 134 -2.35 -32.27 8.39
N PHE A 135 -2.46 -31.77 7.15
CA PHE A 135 -1.54 -32.14 6.06
C PHE A 135 -0.13 -31.60 6.33
N ILE A 136 -0.02 -30.35 6.79
CA ILE A 136 1.28 -29.75 7.13
C ILE A 136 1.90 -30.50 8.30
N LYS A 137 1.13 -30.76 9.36
CA LYS A 137 1.57 -31.48 10.55
C LYS A 137 2.09 -32.89 10.24
N ALA A 138 1.46 -33.59 9.30
CA ALA A 138 1.85 -34.95 8.91
C ALA A 138 3.23 -35.03 8.23
N VAL A 139 3.74 -33.93 7.69
CA VAL A 139 5.02 -33.88 6.96
C VAL A 139 6.14 -33.16 7.70
N LEU A 140 5.89 -32.72 8.94
CA LEU A 140 6.90 -32.10 9.80
C LEU A 140 7.91 -33.13 10.32
N PRO A 141 9.18 -32.77 10.56
CA PRO A 141 9.76 -31.44 10.35
C PRO A 141 10.09 -31.14 8.87
N ILE A 142 10.01 -29.86 8.49
CA ILE A 142 10.40 -29.40 7.16
C ILE A 142 11.68 -28.60 7.29
N ASN A 143 12.69 -28.91 6.48
CA ASN A 143 13.89 -28.08 6.39
C ASN A 143 13.57 -26.80 5.61
N ASN A 144 13.79 -25.63 6.22
CA ASN A 144 13.84 -24.40 5.47
C ASN A 144 15.16 -24.36 4.66
N GLY A 145 15.19 -23.56 3.59
CA GLY A 145 16.37 -23.48 2.71
C GLY A 145 17.64 -22.91 3.38
N TYR A 146 17.58 -22.54 4.66
CA TYR A 146 18.65 -21.92 5.46
C TYR A 146 19.23 -22.85 6.54
N GLY A 147 18.77 -24.09 6.61
CA GLY A 147 19.27 -25.07 7.56
C GLY A 147 18.47 -25.20 8.86
N ASP A 148 17.50 -24.33 9.10
CA ASP A 148 16.59 -24.46 10.23
C ASP A 148 15.43 -25.41 9.91
N GLN A 149 14.85 -25.99 10.94
CA GLN A 149 13.70 -26.88 10.81
C GLN A 149 12.42 -26.20 11.30
N VAL A 150 11.38 -26.23 10.46
CA VAL A 150 10.02 -25.90 10.86
C VAL A 150 9.46 -27.09 11.63
N MET A 151 9.14 -26.88 12.90
CA MET A 151 8.69 -27.94 13.82
C MET A 151 7.18 -27.95 14.04
N VAL A 152 6.51 -26.81 13.84
CA VAL A 152 5.06 -26.64 13.99
C VAL A 152 4.46 -25.96 12.76
N PRO A 153 3.20 -26.30 12.38
CA PRO A 153 2.58 -25.76 11.18
C PRO A 153 2.55 -24.23 11.12
N GLU A 154 2.39 -23.55 12.24
CA GLU A 154 2.30 -22.10 12.36
C GLU A 154 3.59 -21.36 11.94
N GLU A 155 4.72 -22.02 12.03
CA GLU A 155 6.03 -21.50 11.62
C GLU A 155 6.26 -21.62 10.11
N ALA A 156 5.39 -22.36 9.39
CA ALA A 156 5.56 -22.55 7.96
C ALA A 156 5.36 -21.24 7.19
N GLU A 157 6.43 -20.79 6.53
CA GLU A 157 6.41 -19.65 5.64
C GLU A 157 5.79 -20.00 4.28
N LEU A 158 5.38 -18.98 3.50
CA LEU A 158 4.79 -19.19 2.16
C LEU A 158 5.70 -20.02 1.23
N GLY A 159 7.01 -19.93 1.42
CA GLY A 159 7.98 -20.75 0.70
C GLY A 159 7.87 -22.24 1.04
N ASN A 160 7.75 -22.57 2.34
CA ASN A 160 7.56 -23.94 2.82
C ASN A 160 6.22 -24.51 2.33
N LEU A 161 5.16 -23.72 2.43
CA LEU A 161 3.81 -24.11 1.98
C LEU A 161 3.78 -24.40 0.47
N MET A 162 4.42 -23.55 -0.33
CA MET A 162 4.53 -23.77 -1.78
C MET A 162 5.31 -25.04 -2.10
N TYR A 163 6.42 -25.30 -1.43
CA TYR A 163 7.20 -26.52 -1.57
C TYR A 163 6.38 -27.77 -1.27
N LEU A 164 5.58 -27.75 -0.20
CA LEU A 164 4.69 -28.87 0.14
C LEU A 164 3.60 -29.11 -0.92
N VAL A 165 3.02 -28.04 -1.46
CA VAL A 165 2.04 -28.12 -2.56
C VAL A 165 2.67 -28.72 -3.81
N GLU A 166 3.85 -28.25 -4.21
CA GLU A 166 4.57 -28.75 -5.40
C GLU A 166 4.95 -30.24 -5.31
N ARG A 167 5.17 -30.73 -4.09
CA ARG A 167 5.47 -32.16 -3.83
C ARG A 167 4.24 -33.03 -3.61
N GLY A 168 3.03 -32.44 -3.69
CA GLY A 168 1.78 -33.16 -3.46
C GLY A 168 1.51 -33.50 -1.99
N GLY A 169 2.24 -32.86 -1.05
CA GLY A 169 2.03 -33.02 0.39
C GLY A 169 0.77 -32.33 0.89
N ILE A 170 0.26 -31.31 0.16
CA ILE A 170 -0.99 -30.62 0.45
C ILE A 170 -1.89 -30.68 -0.79
N PRO A 171 -3.10 -31.28 -0.71
CA PRO A 171 -4.02 -31.40 -1.83
C PRO A 171 -4.78 -30.08 -2.05
N VAL A 172 -4.25 -29.19 -2.87
CA VAL A 172 -4.87 -27.93 -3.24
C VAL A 172 -5.46 -27.97 -4.65
N SER A 173 -6.47 -27.15 -4.91
CA SER A 173 -6.93 -26.90 -6.28
C SER A 173 -5.88 -26.11 -7.08
N ALA A 174 -6.00 -26.13 -8.41
CA ALA A 174 -5.14 -25.32 -9.28
C ALA A 174 -5.28 -23.82 -8.97
N GLU A 175 -6.47 -23.36 -8.62
CA GLU A 175 -6.78 -21.98 -8.26
C GLU A 175 -6.08 -21.57 -6.95
N GLU A 176 -6.16 -22.42 -5.92
CA GLU A 176 -5.47 -22.16 -4.64
C GLU A 176 -3.96 -22.19 -4.77
N SER A 177 -3.42 -23.09 -5.60
CA SER A 177 -1.99 -23.12 -5.91
C SER A 177 -1.54 -21.82 -6.59
N MET A 178 -2.34 -21.31 -7.53
CA MET A 178 -2.07 -20.01 -8.17
C MET A 178 -2.18 -18.84 -7.18
N GLU A 179 -3.15 -18.89 -6.28
CA GLU A 179 -3.30 -17.86 -5.23
C GLU A 179 -2.08 -17.86 -4.29
N LEU A 180 -1.65 -19.02 -3.81
CA LEU A 180 -0.44 -19.16 -2.97
C LEU A 180 0.80 -18.61 -3.67
N LYS A 181 0.99 -18.89 -4.97
CA LYS A 181 2.07 -18.34 -5.77
C LYS A 181 2.05 -16.81 -5.82
N ARG A 182 0.88 -16.20 -5.97
CA ARG A 182 0.72 -14.73 -6.00
C ARG A 182 1.11 -14.09 -4.68
N TYR A 183 0.62 -14.62 -3.55
CA TYR A 183 0.98 -14.09 -2.23
C TYR A 183 2.46 -14.28 -1.91
N ARG A 184 3.04 -15.45 -2.26
CA ARG A 184 4.48 -15.69 -2.13
C ARG A 184 5.30 -14.70 -2.97
N LYS A 185 4.90 -14.46 -4.23
CA LYS A 185 5.56 -13.49 -5.10
C LYS A 185 5.52 -12.11 -4.48
N ALA A 186 4.34 -11.62 -4.08
CA ALA A 186 4.19 -10.30 -3.47
C ALA A 186 5.05 -10.12 -2.22
N ARG A 187 5.08 -11.13 -1.34
CA ARG A 187 5.95 -11.13 -0.16
C ARG A 187 7.42 -11.00 -0.55
N ASN A 188 7.86 -11.73 -1.56
CA ASN A 188 9.26 -11.73 -1.98
C ASN A 188 9.66 -10.39 -2.63
N GLU A 189 8.83 -9.85 -3.54
CA GLU A 189 9.10 -8.54 -4.14
C GLU A 189 9.24 -7.47 -3.05
N LEU A 190 8.29 -7.38 -2.12
CA LEU A 190 8.35 -6.41 -1.04
C LEU A 190 9.54 -6.64 -0.08
N ALA A 191 9.94 -7.88 0.17
CA ALA A 191 11.12 -8.18 0.99
C ALA A 191 12.45 -7.78 0.33
N HIS A 192 12.46 -7.66 -0.99
CA HIS A 192 13.60 -7.19 -1.77
C HIS A 192 13.51 -5.71 -2.16
N MET A 193 12.62 -4.96 -1.52
CA MET A 193 12.36 -3.53 -1.80
C MET A 193 11.88 -3.25 -3.23
N ASN A 194 11.30 -4.25 -3.90
CA ASN A 194 10.69 -4.08 -5.21
C ASN A 194 9.24 -3.65 -5.09
N LEU A 195 8.80 -2.78 -5.98
CA LEU A 195 7.39 -2.38 -6.10
C LEU A 195 6.58 -3.47 -6.81
N LEU A 196 5.39 -3.73 -6.28
CA LEU A 196 4.37 -4.49 -7.00
C LEU A 196 3.77 -3.63 -8.10
N SER A 197 3.51 -4.25 -9.24
CA SER A 197 2.74 -3.59 -10.32
C SER A 197 1.30 -3.32 -9.88
N ASN A 198 0.64 -2.37 -10.54
CA ASN A 198 -0.77 -2.09 -10.28
C ASN A 198 -1.69 -3.28 -10.52
N GLU A 199 -1.34 -4.17 -11.46
CA GLU A 199 -2.10 -5.40 -11.71
C GLU A 199 -1.99 -6.35 -10.50
N GLU A 200 -0.80 -6.55 -9.96
CA GLU A 200 -0.55 -7.37 -8.76
C GLU A 200 -1.25 -6.80 -7.53
N LEU A 201 -1.14 -5.49 -7.33
CA LEU A 201 -1.85 -4.78 -6.26
C LEU A 201 -3.37 -4.95 -6.37
N CYS A 202 -3.93 -4.77 -7.57
CA CYS A 202 -5.36 -4.97 -7.81
C CYS A 202 -5.82 -6.38 -7.41
N VAL A 203 -5.06 -7.40 -7.76
CA VAL A 203 -5.42 -8.78 -7.43
C VAL A 203 -5.41 -9.02 -5.92
N ILE A 204 -4.33 -8.60 -5.24
CA ILE A 204 -4.15 -8.84 -3.80
C ILE A 204 -5.14 -8.03 -2.97
N LEU A 205 -5.27 -6.73 -3.23
CA LEU A 205 -6.16 -5.84 -2.47
C LEU A 205 -7.64 -6.18 -2.68
N LYS A 206 -8.02 -6.66 -3.88
CA LYS A 206 -9.39 -7.16 -4.14
C LYS A 206 -9.66 -8.45 -3.36
N ALA A 207 -8.75 -9.41 -3.38
CA ALA A 207 -8.89 -10.69 -2.69
C ALA A 207 -8.94 -10.51 -1.15
N GLY A 208 -8.15 -9.57 -0.62
CA GLY A 208 -8.10 -9.27 0.81
C GLY A 208 -9.45 -8.79 1.38
N LYS A 209 -10.25 -8.02 0.64
CA LYS A 209 -11.58 -7.57 1.08
C LYS A 209 -12.57 -8.74 1.29
N HIS A 210 -12.48 -9.79 0.49
CA HIS A 210 -13.41 -10.91 0.58
C HIS A 210 -13.14 -11.85 1.75
N LYS A 211 -11.90 -11.93 2.24
CA LYS A 211 -11.50 -12.81 3.34
C LYS A 211 -11.66 -12.19 4.72
N THR A 212 -11.65 -10.87 4.84
CA THR A 212 -11.93 -10.17 6.11
C THR A 212 -13.42 -10.02 6.41
N ALA A 213 -14.30 -10.25 5.44
CA ALA A 213 -15.76 -10.18 5.60
C ALA A 213 -16.39 -11.53 5.96
N SER A 214 -15.60 -12.61 6.08
CA SER A 214 -16.08 -13.99 6.30
C SER A 214 -15.63 -14.61 7.62
N ASP A 215 -14.98 -13.83 8.49
CA ASP A 215 -14.63 -14.16 9.90
C ASP A 215 -15.64 -13.48 10.90
#